data_2059a29c2e33a6ed198a3a59064ca6d5
#
_entry.id   2059a29c2e33a6ed198a3a59064ca6d5
#
_cell.length_a   1.000
_cell.length_b   1.000
_cell.length_c   1.000
_cell.angle_alpha   90.00
_cell.angle_beta   90.00
_cell.angle_gamma   90.00
#
_symmetry.space_group_name_H-M   'P 1'
#
loop_
_entity.id
_entity.type
_entity.pdbx_description
1 polymer ?
#
loop_
_entity_poly.entity_id
_entity_poly.type
_entity_poly.pdbx_seq_one_letter_code
_entity_poly.pdbx_strand_id
1 'polypeptide(L)'
;MDINGKMAGKNVVSEALAASREYETQNEIDKNERPLFHVTPPVGWMNDPNGFSVYNGKVHLFYQYHPYSTEWGPMHWGHQVSVDLIRWEQLPVAIAPDTIYDAEGCFSGTAIEKDGEHVLIYTSVMKNPDGDGVLQNQSIAVGDGVT
;
A
#
# COMPACT_ATOMS: atom_id res chain seq x y z
N MET A 1 -10.53 2.96 -29.91
CA MET A 1 -9.85 2.94 -28.60
C MET A 1 -8.43 3.33 -28.86
N ASP A 2 -8.05 4.49 -28.40
CA ASP A 2 -6.75 5.07 -28.68
C ASP A 2 -5.76 4.50 -27.64
N ILE A 3 -4.70 3.84 -28.08
CA ILE A 3 -3.70 3.19 -27.22
C ILE A 3 -2.79 4.21 -26.52
N ASN A 4 -3.05 5.48 -26.66
CA ASN A 4 -2.38 6.60 -25.98
C ASN A 4 -3.28 7.37 -25.02
N GLY A 5 -4.35 6.78 -24.54
CA GLY A 5 -5.25 7.39 -23.56
C GLY A 5 -4.54 7.62 -22.22
N LYS A 6 -3.79 8.70 -22.13
CA LYS A 6 -3.42 9.32 -20.85
C LYS A 6 -4.72 9.70 -20.14
N MET A 7 -5.20 8.85 -19.26
CA MET A 7 -6.19 9.28 -18.29
C MET A 7 -5.46 10.29 -17.38
N ALA A 8 -5.71 11.57 -17.61
CA ALA A 8 -5.46 12.63 -16.66
C ALA A 8 -6.44 12.41 -15.49
N GLY A 9 -6.21 11.37 -14.70
CA GLY A 9 -6.87 11.14 -13.44
C GLY A 9 -6.41 12.23 -12.49
N LYS A 10 -7.31 13.11 -12.05
CA LYS A 10 -7.13 13.75 -10.76
C LYS A 10 -6.84 12.64 -9.77
N ASN A 11 -5.85 12.83 -8.88
CA ASN A 11 -5.61 11.95 -7.74
C ASN A 11 -6.90 11.90 -6.91
N VAL A 12 -7.78 10.97 -7.21
CA VAL A 12 -8.98 10.72 -6.44
C VAL A 12 -8.59 9.66 -5.42
N VAL A 13 -8.33 10.11 -4.20
CA VAL A 13 -8.15 9.21 -3.07
C VAL A 13 -9.48 8.47 -2.86
N SER A 14 -9.46 7.14 -2.93
CA SER A 14 -10.65 6.33 -2.70
C SER A 14 -11.17 6.49 -1.27
N GLU A 15 -12.46 6.21 -1.04
CA GLU A 15 -13.04 6.26 0.30
C GLU A 15 -12.33 5.27 1.26
N ALA A 16 -11.98 4.08 0.80
CA ALA A 16 -11.26 3.08 1.59
C ALA A 16 -9.86 3.56 1.98
N LEU A 17 -9.15 4.19 1.04
CA LEU A 17 -7.82 4.75 1.29
C LEU A 17 -7.90 5.96 2.24
N ALA A 18 -8.89 6.82 2.09
CA ALA A 18 -9.14 7.94 3.00
C ALA A 18 -9.45 7.45 4.42
N ALA A 19 -10.32 6.46 4.56
CA ALA A 19 -10.70 5.88 5.85
C ALA A 19 -9.51 5.21 6.57
N SER A 20 -8.66 4.48 5.85
CA SER A 20 -7.46 3.87 6.45
C SER A 20 -6.46 4.92 6.95
N ARG A 21 -6.24 5.99 6.21
CA ARG A 21 -5.37 7.12 6.61
C ARG A 21 -5.92 7.88 7.81
N GLU A 22 -7.22 8.09 7.86
CA GLU A 22 -7.88 8.71 9.01
C GLU A 22 -7.73 7.83 10.25
N TYR A 23 -7.94 6.51 10.12
CA TYR A 23 -7.78 5.56 11.21
C TYR A 23 -6.34 5.54 11.76
N GLU A 24 -5.32 5.53 10.88
CA GLU A 24 -3.92 5.66 11.28
C GLU A 24 -3.68 6.90 12.15
N THR A 25 -4.17 8.06 11.69
CA THR A 25 -3.98 9.34 12.37
C THR A 25 -4.64 9.36 13.77
N GLN A 26 -5.80 8.73 13.90
CA GLN A 26 -6.56 8.70 15.16
C GLN A 26 -6.04 7.69 16.18
N ASN A 27 -5.31 6.66 15.72
CA ASN A 27 -4.90 5.51 16.53
C ASN A 27 -3.37 5.29 16.53
N GLU A 28 -2.58 6.25 16.07
CA GLU A 28 -1.12 6.13 16.00
C GLU A 28 -0.53 5.79 17.38
N ILE A 29 0.33 4.78 17.42
CA ILE A 29 1.06 4.37 18.61
C ILE A 29 2.11 5.45 18.96
N ASP A 30 2.24 5.79 20.24
CA ASP A 30 3.23 6.78 20.71
C ASP A 30 4.62 6.39 20.19
N LYS A 31 5.33 7.36 19.64
CA LYS A 31 6.70 7.19 19.12
C LYS A 31 7.67 6.67 20.18
N ASN A 32 7.45 6.95 21.46
CA ASN A 32 8.26 6.45 22.57
C ASN A 32 8.05 4.95 22.86
N GLU A 33 6.97 4.37 22.36
CA GLU A 33 6.65 2.93 22.47
C GLU A 33 7.16 2.13 21.26
N ARG A 34 7.77 2.80 20.27
CA ARG A 34 8.26 2.19 19.03
C ARG A 34 9.77 2.01 19.05
N PRO A 35 10.31 0.96 18.39
CA PRO A 35 11.73 0.81 18.17
C PRO A 35 12.33 2.01 17.42
N LEU A 36 13.57 2.40 17.77
CA LEU A 36 14.22 3.59 17.21
C LEU A 36 14.58 3.47 15.72
N PHE A 37 14.78 2.25 15.22
CA PHE A 37 15.30 2.00 13.87
C PHE A 37 14.75 0.76 13.18
N HIS A 38 13.71 0.12 13.73
CA HIS A 38 13.01 -0.95 13.05
C HIS A 38 11.81 -0.38 12.28
N VAL A 39 11.54 -0.95 11.10
CA VAL A 39 10.28 -0.71 10.39
C VAL A 39 9.15 -1.32 11.20
N THR A 40 8.19 -0.51 11.59
CA THR A 40 6.98 -0.93 12.31
C THR A 40 5.78 -0.22 11.73
N PRO A 41 4.58 -0.82 11.73
CA PRO A 41 3.39 -0.15 11.26
C PRO A 41 2.97 0.96 12.23
N PRO A 42 2.28 2.01 11.79
CA PRO A 42 1.77 3.06 12.68
C PRO A 42 0.76 2.51 13.69
N VAL A 43 -0.01 1.50 13.28
CA VAL A 43 -1.04 0.82 14.09
C VAL A 43 -1.31 -0.55 13.48
N GLY A 44 -1.98 -1.45 14.18
CA GLY A 44 -2.53 -2.70 13.63
C GLY A 44 -1.50 -3.78 13.32
N TRP A 45 -1.73 -4.51 12.22
CA TRP A 45 -0.98 -5.69 11.78
C TRP A 45 -0.02 -5.38 10.65
N MET A 46 1.15 -6.01 10.66
CA MET A 46 2.15 -5.96 9.60
C MET A 46 2.74 -7.35 9.36
N ASN A 47 2.95 -7.70 8.08
CA ASN A 47 3.72 -8.89 7.69
C ASN A 47 4.64 -8.57 6.49
N ASP A 48 4.58 -9.31 5.39
CA ASP A 48 5.56 -9.33 4.31
C ASP A 48 5.98 -7.96 3.78
N PRO A 49 7.29 -7.67 3.68
CA PRO A 49 7.77 -6.51 2.96
C PRO A 49 7.49 -6.64 1.45
N ASN A 50 7.10 -5.53 0.83
CA ASN A 50 6.73 -5.46 -0.58
C ASN A 50 7.42 -4.29 -1.27
N GLY A 51 7.42 -4.29 -2.60
CA GLY A 51 7.70 -3.11 -3.41
C GLY A 51 8.97 -2.35 -3.06
N PHE A 52 10.01 -3.06 -2.56
CA PHE A 52 11.29 -2.43 -2.25
C PHE A 52 11.90 -1.83 -3.52
N SER A 53 12.01 -0.51 -3.56
CA SER A 53 12.37 0.23 -4.77
C SER A 53 13.08 1.53 -4.44
N VAL A 54 13.74 2.11 -5.44
CA VAL A 54 14.29 3.47 -5.37
C VAL A 54 13.46 4.36 -6.28
N TYR A 55 12.94 5.44 -5.75
CA TYR A 55 12.19 6.43 -6.51
C TYR A 55 12.40 7.84 -5.93
N ASN A 56 12.58 8.84 -6.79
CA ASN A 56 12.84 10.24 -6.40
C ASN A 56 13.96 10.39 -5.34
N GLY A 57 15.04 9.57 -5.45
CA GLY A 57 16.21 9.62 -4.58
C GLY A 57 15.98 9.07 -3.16
N LYS A 58 14.84 8.45 -2.89
CA LYS A 58 14.55 7.75 -1.65
C LYS A 58 14.38 6.25 -1.89
N VAL A 59 14.68 5.45 -0.89
CA VAL A 59 14.31 4.04 -0.85
C VAL A 59 12.91 3.94 -0.30
N HIS A 60 12.04 3.25 -1.03
CA HIS A 60 10.66 2.98 -0.65
C HIS A 60 10.54 1.54 -0.21
N LEU A 61 9.87 1.32 0.91
CA LEU A 61 9.48 0.02 1.42
C LEU A 61 7.97 0.03 1.67
N PHE A 62 7.29 -0.85 0.99
CA PHE A 62 5.89 -1.16 1.28
C PHE A 62 5.83 -2.47 2.09
N TYR A 63 4.69 -2.73 2.70
CA TYR A 63 4.47 -3.95 3.47
C TYR A 63 2.99 -4.30 3.53
N GLN A 64 2.71 -5.59 3.69
CA GLN A 64 1.36 -6.06 3.96
C GLN A 64 0.88 -5.47 5.28
N TYR A 65 -0.29 -4.88 5.28
CA TYR A 65 -0.78 -4.06 6.35
C TYR A 65 -2.28 -4.17 6.57
N HIS A 66 -2.70 -4.36 7.82
CA HIS A 66 -4.10 -4.26 8.20
C HIS A 66 -4.23 -3.24 9.33
N PRO A 67 -4.76 -2.03 9.08
CA PRO A 67 -4.77 -0.95 10.06
C PRO A 67 -5.75 -1.17 11.22
N TYR A 68 -6.84 -1.89 10.99
CA TYR A 68 -8.00 -1.90 11.88
C TYR A 68 -7.92 -2.91 13.02
N SER A 69 -6.93 -3.78 13.07
CA SER A 69 -6.78 -4.83 14.06
C SER A 69 -5.34 -5.30 14.17
N THR A 70 -4.96 -5.86 15.32
CA THR A 70 -3.69 -6.59 15.49
C THR A 70 -3.74 -8.03 15.01
N GLU A 71 -4.80 -8.42 14.33
CA GLU A 71 -4.97 -9.70 13.68
C GLU A 71 -4.93 -9.53 12.16
N TRP A 72 -4.63 -10.62 11.45
CA TRP A 72 -4.67 -10.63 10.00
C TRP A 72 -6.07 -10.31 9.48
N GLY A 73 -6.17 -9.50 8.44
CA GLY A 73 -7.44 -9.08 7.82
C GLY A 73 -7.22 -8.68 6.36
N PRO A 74 -8.19 -8.05 5.70
CA PRO A 74 -8.02 -7.57 4.33
C PRO A 74 -6.81 -6.65 4.23
N MET A 75 -5.79 -7.11 3.49
CA MET A 75 -4.49 -6.44 3.42
C MET A 75 -4.55 -5.16 2.61
N HIS A 76 -3.92 -4.14 3.16
CA HIS A 76 -3.52 -2.89 2.53
C HIS A 76 -2.02 -2.94 2.24
N TRP A 77 -1.48 -1.92 1.61
CA TRP A 77 -0.04 -1.67 1.58
C TRP A 77 0.30 -0.45 2.44
N GLY A 78 0.97 -0.69 3.57
CA GLY A 78 1.65 0.35 4.33
C GLY A 78 2.89 0.84 3.58
N HIS A 79 3.38 2.04 3.90
CA HIS A 79 4.45 2.68 3.15
C HIS A 79 5.41 3.43 4.06
N GLN A 80 6.70 3.19 3.88
CA GLN A 80 7.78 3.94 4.51
C GLN A 80 8.87 4.28 3.51
N VAL A 81 9.58 5.38 3.78
CA VAL A 81 10.72 5.81 2.97
C VAL A 81 11.96 6.05 3.82
N SER A 82 13.13 5.86 3.20
CA SER A 82 14.42 6.12 3.84
C SER A 82 15.42 6.68 2.84
N VAL A 83 16.39 7.44 3.36
CA VAL A 83 17.57 7.90 2.61
C VAL A 83 18.84 7.15 3.03
N ASP A 84 18.82 6.41 4.14
CA ASP A 84 19.99 5.77 4.74
C ASP A 84 19.77 4.28 5.11
N LEU A 85 18.57 3.74 4.90
CA LEU A 85 18.12 2.39 5.25
C LEU A 85 18.10 2.10 6.78
N ILE A 86 18.35 3.09 7.60
CA ILE A 86 18.39 2.98 9.06
C ILE A 86 17.19 3.71 9.66
N ARG A 87 16.95 4.94 9.21
CA ARG A 87 15.82 5.76 9.65
C ARG A 87 14.73 5.74 8.58
N TRP A 88 13.53 5.41 9.01
CA TRP A 88 12.36 5.30 8.14
C TRP A 88 11.31 6.34 8.52
N GLU A 89 10.83 7.03 7.54
CA GLU A 89 9.72 7.98 7.63
C GLU A 89 8.44 7.28 7.20
N GLN A 90 7.42 7.31 8.07
CA GLN A 90 6.10 6.78 7.74
C GLN A 90 5.41 7.70 6.72
N LEU A 91 4.92 7.12 5.66
CA LEU A 91 4.02 7.75 4.70
C LEU A 91 2.60 7.18 4.85
N PRO A 92 1.58 7.86 4.31
CA PRO A 92 0.22 7.33 4.34
C PRO A 92 0.11 5.98 3.63
N VAL A 93 -0.92 5.20 3.97
CA VAL A 93 -1.28 3.95 3.27
C VAL A 93 -1.26 4.18 1.76
N ALA A 94 -0.56 3.32 1.03
CA ALA A 94 -0.38 3.46 -0.42
C ALA A 94 -1.51 2.82 -1.21
N ILE A 95 -1.95 1.61 -0.82
CA ILE A 95 -3.02 0.87 -1.49
C ILE A 95 -3.99 0.34 -0.42
N ALA A 96 -5.28 0.49 -0.67
CA ALA A 96 -6.36 -0.08 0.14
C ALA A 96 -7.26 -0.95 -0.74
N PRO A 97 -7.97 -1.94 -0.18
CA PRO A 97 -9.02 -2.67 -0.88
C PRO A 97 -10.17 -1.73 -1.23
N ASP A 98 -10.21 -1.24 -2.45
CA ASP A 98 -11.16 -0.20 -2.88
C ASP A 98 -11.92 -0.52 -4.17
N THR A 99 -11.64 -1.69 -4.76
CA THR A 99 -12.31 -2.17 -5.96
C THR A 99 -12.95 -3.55 -5.72
N ILE A 100 -13.80 -3.97 -6.66
CA ILE A 100 -14.35 -5.34 -6.62
C ILE A 100 -13.28 -6.41 -6.84
N TYR A 101 -12.13 -6.04 -7.42
CA TYR A 101 -11.05 -6.97 -7.75
C TYR A 101 -10.10 -7.23 -6.56
N ASP A 102 -10.08 -6.34 -5.57
CA ASP A 102 -9.22 -6.42 -4.39
C ASP A 102 -9.98 -6.32 -3.05
N ALA A 103 -11.30 -6.49 -3.08
CA ALA A 103 -12.15 -6.39 -1.91
C ALA A 103 -11.77 -7.35 -0.76
N GLU A 104 -11.09 -8.46 -1.05
CA GLU A 104 -10.58 -9.41 -0.05
C GLU A 104 -9.12 -9.12 0.35
N GLY A 105 -8.47 -8.13 -0.29
CA GLY A 105 -7.14 -7.64 0.05
C GLY A 105 -6.23 -7.35 -1.13
N CYS A 106 -5.26 -6.48 -0.87
CA CYS A 106 -4.15 -6.15 -1.76
C CYS A 106 -2.92 -6.92 -1.28
N PHE A 107 -2.64 -8.09 -1.91
CA PHE A 107 -1.56 -8.98 -1.48
C PHE A 107 -0.22 -8.57 -2.08
N SER A 108 0.82 -9.31 -1.73
CA SER A 108 2.21 -9.00 -2.03
C SER A 108 2.49 -8.79 -3.51
N GLY A 109 3.51 -8.00 -3.79
CA GLY A 109 3.94 -7.65 -5.15
C GLY A 109 5.24 -6.87 -5.16
N THR A 110 5.44 -6.06 -6.18
CA THR A 110 6.68 -5.32 -6.41
C THR A 110 6.42 -3.86 -6.79
N ALA A 111 7.48 -3.06 -6.82
CA ALA A 111 7.43 -1.68 -7.30
C ALA A 111 8.61 -1.40 -8.23
N ILE A 112 8.42 -0.49 -9.18
CA ILE A 112 9.45 -0.06 -10.13
C ILE A 112 9.22 1.40 -10.51
N GLU A 113 10.32 2.12 -10.75
CA GLU A 113 10.24 3.38 -11.50
C GLU A 113 10.13 3.07 -12.99
N LYS A 114 9.15 3.69 -13.63
CA LYS A 114 8.97 3.60 -15.07
C LYS A 114 8.51 4.95 -15.64
N ASP A 115 9.29 5.49 -16.55
CA ASP A 115 8.97 6.75 -17.25
C ASP A 115 8.72 7.94 -16.29
N GLY A 116 9.39 7.96 -15.14
CA GLY A 116 9.24 8.97 -14.09
C GLY A 116 8.04 8.77 -13.17
N GLU A 117 7.33 7.64 -13.27
CA GLU A 117 6.22 7.25 -12.40
C GLU A 117 6.63 6.12 -11.47
N HIS A 118 6.10 6.10 -10.25
CA HIS A 118 6.26 4.99 -9.34
C HIS A 118 5.13 3.99 -9.56
N VAL A 119 5.46 2.85 -10.17
CA VAL A 119 4.51 1.82 -10.56
C VAL A 119 4.54 0.69 -9.54
N LEU A 120 3.43 0.43 -8.88
CA LEU A 120 3.23 -0.69 -7.96
C LEU A 120 2.46 -1.78 -8.69
N ILE A 121 2.96 -3.01 -8.65
CA ILE A 121 2.31 -4.18 -9.22
C ILE A 121 2.01 -5.12 -8.07
N TYR A 122 0.74 -5.39 -7.81
CA TYR A 122 0.30 -6.15 -6.64
C TYR A 122 -0.70 -7.25 -7.01
N THR A 123 -0.89 -8.20 -6.11
CA THR A 123 -1.91 -9.23 -6.26
C THR A 123 -3.20 -8.75 -5.65
N SER A 124 -4.20 -8.48 -6.48
CA SER A 124 -5.56 -8.17 -6.05
C SER A 124 -6.36 -9.44 -5.81
N VAL A 125 -7.10 -9.49 -4.70
CA VAL A 125 -7.86 -10.66 -4.27
C VAL A 125 -9.33 -10.32 -4.17
N MET A 126 -10.16 -11.12 -4.85
CA MET A 126 -11.62 -10.97 -4.87
C MET A 126 -12.31 -12.29 -4.56
N LYS A 127 -13.56 -12.23 -4.10
CA LYS A 127 -14.38 -13.44 -3.99
C LYS A 127 -14.57 -14.07 -5.36
N ASN A 128 -14.53 -15.39 -5.38
CA ASN A 128 -14.87 -16.12 -6.60
C ASN A 128 -16.36 -15.96 -6.90
N PRO A 129 -16.75 -15.33 -8.00
CA PRO A 129 -18.17 -15.13 -8.35
C PRO A 129 -18.90 -16.43 -8.74
N ASP A 130 -18.15 -17.47 -9.11
CA ASP A 130 -18.69 -18.72 -9.61
C ASP A 130 -18.70 -19.84 -8.53
N GLY A 131 -18.33 -19.54 -7.28
CA GLY A 131 -18.28 -20.55 -6.22
C GLY A 131 -17.55 -20.12 -4.97
N ASP A 132 -17.09 -21.09 -4.20
CA ASP A 132 -16.33 -20.86 -2.97
C ASP A 132 -14.89 -20.41 -3.26
N GLY A 133 -14.28 -19.71 -2.28
CA GLY A 133 -12.90 -19.30 -2.31
C GLY A 133 -12.69 -17.90 -2.94
N VAL A 134 -11.45 -17.65 -3.35
CA VAL A 134 -11.02 -16.36 -3.91
C VAL A 134 -10.32 -16.53 -5.25
N LEU A 135 -10.38 -15.48 -6.06
CA LEU A 135 -9.59 -15.31 -7.27
C LEU A 135 -8.46 -14.30 -6.99
N GLN A 136 -7.31 -14.57 -7.56
CA GLN A 136 -6.15 -13.69 -7.49
C GLN A 136 -5.78 -13.19 -8.89
N ASN A 137 -5.60 -11.89 -9.02
CA ASN A 137 -5.22 -11.22 -10.26
C ASN A 137 -4.02 -10.31 -10.02
N GLN A 138 -3.36 -9.90 -11.10
CA GLN A 138 -2.33 -8.86 -11.01
C GLN A 138 -2.96 -7.50 -11.34
N SER A 139 -2.74 -6.54 -10.44
CA SER A 139 -3.21 -5.16 -10.59
C SER A 139 -2.03 -4.19 -10.54
N ILE A 140 -2.25 -3.01 -11.10
CA ILE A 140 -1.25 -1.94 -11.14
C ILE A 140 -1.84 -0.69 -10.52
N ALA A 141 -1.08 -0.08 -9.62
CA ALA A 141 -1.31 1.29 -9.13
C ALA A 141 -0.13 2.17 -9.55
N VAL A 142 -0.41 3.41 -9.89
CA VAL A 142 0.61 4.40 -10.29
C VAL A 142 0.48 5.61 -9.39
N GLY A 143 1.57 6.02 -8.79
CA GLY A 143 1.64 7.14 -7.85
C GLY A 143 2.84 8.05 -8.07
N ASP A 144 2.89 9.09 -7.29
CA ASP A 144 4.00 10.06 -7.25
C ASP A 144 5.05 9.74 -6.17
N GLY A 145 4.92 8.59 -5.50
CA GLY A 145 5.77 8.15 -4.40
C GLY A 145 5.39 8.72 -3.03
N VAL A 146 4.28 9.45 -2.93
CA VAL A 146 3.77 10.04 -1.68
C VAL A 146 2.30 9.70 -1.44
N THR A 147 1.50 9.70 -2.49
CA THR A 147 0.03 9.47 -2.41
C THR A 147 -0.42 8.37 -3.36
#